data_c4271d183ff26e04c41c562a74258054
#
_entry.id   c4271d183ff26e04c41c562a74258054
#
_cell.length_a   1.000
_cell.length_b   1.000
_cell.length_c   1.000
_cell.angle_alpha   90.00
_cell.angle_beta   90.00
_cell.angle_gamma   90.00
#
_symmetry.space_group_name_H-M   'P 1'
#
loop_
_entity.id
_entity.type
_entity.pdbx_description
1 polymer ?
#
loop_
_entity_poly.entity_id
_entity_poly.type
_entity_poly.pdbx_seq_one_letter_code
_entity_poly.pdbx_strand_id
1 'polypeptide(L)'
;EVILHGAVCDEACAHALDLAAEHGYTFVHPFDDPTVATGQGTIAMDIFKELPTVDYILVPIGGGGLATGVSTLAKLLNPKIKVIGVEPAGAACMKASLEAGKVVSCDHVSTIADGTAVQTPGKIIFPYVQENLDDIITVEDEELIPCFLDLLENHKMLAENSGLLTIAALKHLDVKNKKVVSVSYTHLRAHETSQDL
;
A
#
# COMPACT_ATOMS: atom_id res chain seq x y z
N GLU A 1 9.94 -15.94 -19.63
CA GLU A 1 10.38 -14.78 -20.42
C GLU A 1 10.06 -13.50 -19.64
N VAL A 2 10.97 -12.53 -19.67
CA VAL A 2 10.77 -11.21 -19.06
C VAL A 2 10.75 -10.18 -20.18
N ILE A 3 9.69 -9.37 -20.22
CA ILE A 3 9.52 -8.30 -21.22
C ILE A 3 9.53 -6.97 -20.46
N LEU A 4 10.51 -6.12 -20.77
CA LEU A 4 10.59 -4.76 -20.22
C LEU A 4 9.88 -3.80 -21.19
N HIS A 5 8.90 -3.04 -20.69
CA HIS A 5 8.14 -2.11 -21.50
C HIS A 5 7.72 -0.89 -20.67
N GLY A 6 7.85 0.30 -21.28
CA GLY A 6 7.43 1.57 -20.68
C GLY A 6 8.37 2.10 -19.61
N ALA A 7 8.12 3.34 -19.21
CA ALA A 7 8.83 4.05 -18.17
C ALA A 7 8.09 4.01 -16.80
N VAL A 8 6.78 3.70 -16.83
CA VAL A 8 5.90 3.64 -15.65
C VAL A 8 5.06 2.36 -15.64
N CYS A 9 4.55 2.01 -14.47
CA CYS A 9 3.77 0.79 -14.27
C CYS A 9 2.53 0.71 -15.17
N ASP A 10 1.87 1.83 -15.42
CA ASP A 10 0.66 1.89 -16.24
C ASP A 10 0.93 1.51 -17.71
N GLU A 11 2.07 1.92 -18.27
CA GLU A 11 2.50 1.54 -19.62
C GLU A 11 2.82 0.04 -19.71
N ALA A 12 3.53 -0.48 -18.71
CA ALA A 12 3.82 -1.90 -18.63
C ALA A 12 2.55 -2.74 -18.50
N CYS A 13 1.58 -2.27 -17.70
CA CYS A 13 0.30 -2.92 -17.51
C CYS A 13 -0.52 -2.96 -18.81
N ALA A 14 -0.59 -1.84 -19.52
CA ALA A 14 -1.30 -1.77 -20.82
C ALA A 14 -0.70 -2.76 -21.83
N HIS A 15 0.63 -2.79 -21.94
CA HIS A 15 1.31 -3.74 -22.84
C HIS A 15 1.09 -5.21 -22.42
N ALA A 16 1.09 -5.50 -21.12
CA ALA A 16 0.81 -6.85 -20.62
C ALA A 16 -0.63 -7.31 -20.95
N LEU A 17 -1.61 -6.39 -20.91
CA LEU A 17 -2.99 -6.66 -21.32
C LEU A 17 -3.08 -6.96 -22.83
N ASP A 18 -2.35 -6.21 -23.67
CA ASP A 18 -2.29 -6.45 -25.11
C ASP A 18 -1.70 -7.84 -25.41
N LEU A 19 -0.59 -8.21 -24.76
CA LEU A 19 0.02 -9.54 -24.90
C LEU A 19 -0.90 -10.65 -24.40
N ALA A 20 -1.62 -10.42 -23.31
CA ALA A 20 -2.58 -11.38 -22.78
C ALA A 20 -3.73 -11.62 -23.78
N ALA A 21 -4.23 -10.56 -24.41
CA ALA A 21 -5.28 -10.65 -25.42
C ALA A 21 -4.79 -11.37 -26.70
N GLU A 22 -3.57 -11.06 -27.15
CA GLU A 22 -2.98 -11.65 -28.38
C GLU A 22 -2.68 -13.14 -28.21
N HIS A 23 -2.13 -13.54 -27.06
CA HIS A 23 -1.67 -14.90 -26.83
C HIS A 23 -2.59 -15.78 -25.98
N GLY A 24 -3.71 -15.23 -25.48
CA GLY A 24 -4.64 -15.94 -24.61
C GLY A 24 -4.07 -16.18 -23.20
N TYR A 25 -3.18 -15.34 -22.71
CA TYR A 25 -2.62 -15.44 -21.37
C TYR A 25 -3.63 -14.95 -20.31
N THR A 26 -3.56 -15.52 -19.12
CA THR A 26 -4.28 -15.00 -17.99
C THR A 26 -3.53 -13.82 -17.38
N PHE A 27 -4.12 -12.62 -17.42
CA PHE A 27 -3.57 -11.46 -16.77
C PHE A 27 -3.99 -11.43 -15.30
N VAL A 28 -3.03 -11.33 -14.39
CA VAL A 28 -3.26 -11.13 -12.96
C VAL A 28 -2.94 -9.69 -12.63
N HIS A 29 -3.99 -8.88 -12.35
CA HIS A 29 -3.80 -7.46 -12.06
C HIS A 29 -3.10 -7.28 -10.71
N PRO A 30 -2.10 -6.41 -10.58
CA PRO A 30 -1.30 -6.26 -9.35
C PRO A 30 -2.10 -5.78 -8.14
N PHE A 31 -3.22 -5.07 -8.32
CA PHE A 31 -4.02 -4.53 -7.23
C PHE A 31 -5.53 -4.41 -7.53
N ASP A 32 -5.94 -4.14 -8.79
CA ASP A 32 -7.35 -3.88 -9.13
C ASP A 32 -8.10 -5.18 -9.48
N ASP A 33 -8.03 -6.15 -8.58
CA ASP A 33 -8.67 -7.47 -8.69
C ASP A 33 -9.15 -7.94 -7.32
N PRO A 34 -10.45 -8.30 -7.17
CA PRO A 34 -11.00 -8.76 -5.89
C PRO A 34 -10.36 -10.05 -5.38
N THR A 35 -9.91 -10.94 -6.27
CA THR A 35 -9.24 -12.19 -5.89
C THR A 35 -7.86 -11.90 -5.30
N VAL A 36 -7.11 -11.01 -5.95
CA VAL A 36 -5.81 -10.54 -5.46
C VAL A 36 -5.99 -9.83 -4.12
N ALA A 37 -6.96 -8.91 -4.01
CA ALA A 37 -7.26 -8.23 -2.75
C ALA A 37 -7.65 -9.21 -1.63
N THR A 38 -8.43 -10.26 -1.94
CA THR A 38 -8.77 -11.33 -0.98
C THR A 38 -7.50 -12.03 -0.46
N GLY A 39 -6.55 -12.32 -1.34
CA GLY A 39 -5.24 -12.86 -0.94
C GLY A 39 -4.51 -11.94 0.04
N GLN A 40 -4.52 -10.62 -0.18
CA GLN A 40 -3.93 -9.63 0.72
C GLN A 40 -4.62 -9.59 2.09
N GLY A 41 -5.89 -9.96 2.17
CA GLY A 41 -6.63 -10.07 3.43
C GLY A 41 -6.03 -11.09 4.42
N THR A 42 -5.26 -12.06 3.96
CA THR A 42 -4.57 -13.02 4.84
C THR A 42 -3.64 -12.35 5.85
N ILE A 43 -3.11 -11.17 5.53
CA ILE A 43 -2.31 -10.35 6.45
C ILE A 43 -3.12 -10.00 7.69
N ALA A 44 -4.37 -9.57 7.53
CA ALA A 44 -5.25 -9.28 8.65
C ALA A 44 -5.54 -10.53 9.49
N MET A 45 -5.66 -11.71 8.87
CA MET A 45 -5.81 -12.97 9.63
C MET A 45 -4.60 -13.22 10.54
N ASP A 46 -3.40 -13.02 10.05
CA ASP A 46 -2.19 -13.24 10.83
C ASP A 46 -2.05 -12.18 11.93
N ILE A 47 -2.38 -10.92 11.65
CA ILE A 47 -2.46 -9.87 12.68
C ILE A 47 -3.39 -10.28 13.82
N PHE A 48 -4.60 -10.76 13.50
CA PHE A 48 -5.56 -11.16 14.52
C PHE A 48 -5.16 -12.40 15.31
N LYS A 49 -4.41 -13.33 14.72
CA LYS A 49 -3.86 -14.48 15.44
C LYS A 49 -2.83 -14.04 16.48
N GLU A 50 -1.92 -13.13 16.10
CA GLU A 50 -0.83 -12.66 16.94
C GLU A 50 -1.28 -11.58 17.95
N LEU A 51 -2.17 -10.68 17.53
CA LEU A 51 -2.64 -9.56 18.33
C LEU A 51 -4.16 -9.39 18.25
N PRO A 52 -4.96 -10.29 18.88
CA PRO A 52 -6.44 -10.22 18.80
C PRO A 52 -7.06 -8.91 19.33
N THR A 53 -6.30 -8.14 20.08
CA THR A 53 -6.73 -6.90 20.73
C THR A 53 -6.11 -5.66 20.07
N VAL A 54 -5.77 -5.73 18.77
CA VAL A 54 -5.28 -4.59 17.99
C VAL A 54 -6.33 -3.46 17.95
N ASP A 55 -5.90 -2.21 18.15
CA ASP A 55 -6.75 -1.03 18.06
C ASP A 55 -6.66 -0.38 16.66
N TYR A 56 -5.45 -0.32 16.09
CA TYR A 56 -5.16 0.33 14.81
C TYR A 56 -4.33 -0.57 13.91
N ILE A 57 -4.66 -0.59 12.63
CA ILE A 57 -3.84 -1.18 11.57
C ILE A 57 -3.53 -0.09 10.55
N LEU A 58 -2.25 0.19 10.34
CA LEU A 58 -1.78 1.13 9.33
C LEU A 58 -1.33 0.35 8.09
N VAL A 59 -1.81 0.74 6.92
CA VAL A 59 -1.56 0.02 5.65
C VAL A 59 -1.05 1.00 4.60
N PRO A 60 0.10 0.74 3.94
CA PRO A 60 0.56 1.57 2.84
C PRO A 60 -0.36 1.41 1.64
N ILE A 61 -0.62 2.51 0.93
CA ILE A 61 -1.51 2.54 -0.23
C ILE A 61 -0.76 3.05 -1.46
N GLY A 62 -0.76 2.22 -2.49
CA GLY A 62 -0.53 2.60 -3.87
C GLY A 62 -1.85 2.47 -4.65
N GLY A 63 -2.02 1.39 -5.42
CA GLY A 63 -3.25 1.11 -6.16
C GLY A 63 -4.47 0.74 -5.32
N GLY A 64 -4.29 0.35 -4.04
CA GLY A 64 -5.35 0.08 -3.08
C GLY A 64 -5.67 -1.40 -2.81
N GLY A 65 -5.09 -2.34 -3.54
CA GLY A 65 -5.40 -3.77 -3.38
C GLY A 65 -5.08 -4.33 -2.00
N LEU A 66 -3.90 -4.00 -1.45
CA LEU A 66 -3.49 -4.38 -0.10
C LEU A 66 -4.44 -3.80 0.96
N ALA A 67 -4.70 -2.50 0.88
CA ALA A 67 -5.58 -1.82 1.81
C ALA A 67 -7.01 -2.38 1.76
N THR A 68 -7.52 -2.72 0.57
CA THR A 68 -8.81 -3.38 0.38
C THR A 68 -8.88 -4.71 1.14
N GLY A 69 -7.91 -5.59 0.92
CA GLY A 69 -7.91 -6.91 1.56
C GLY A 69 -7.83 -6.82 3.08
N VAL A 70 -6.86 -6.05 3.57
CA VAL A 70 -6.62 -5.89 5.02
C VAL A 70 -7.81 -5.22 5.70
N SER A 71 -8.32 -4.10 5.16
CA SER A 71 -9.41 -3.36 5.80
C SER A 71 -10.72 -4.14 5.78
N THR A 72 -11.06 -4.77 4.66
CA THR A 72 -12.29 -5.58 4.54
C THR A 72 -12.30 -6.69 5.57
N LEU A 73 -11.23 -7.48 5.67
CA LEU A 73 -11.20 -8.57 6.64
C LEU A 73 -11.14 -8.04 8.08
N ALA A 74 -10.37 -6.99 8.36
CA ALA A 74 -10.32 -6.37 9.68
C ALA A 74 -11.71 -5.92 10.15
N LYS A 75 -12.48 -5.24 9.28
CA LYS A 75 -13.83 -4.78 9.60
C LYS A 75 -14.83 -5.92 9.77
N LEU A 76 -14.71 -7.00 9.01
CA LEU A 76 -15.53 -8.20 9.17
C LEU A 76 -15.27 -8.91 10.50
N LEU A 77 -14.01 -8.98 10.95
CA LEU A 77 -13.64 -9.62 12.20
C LEU A 77 -13.93 -8.74 13.43
N ASN A 78 -13.65 -7.45 13.32
CA ASN A 78 -13.93 -6.48 14.39
C ASN A 78 -14.15 -5.07 13.82
N PRO A 79 -15.40 -4.62 13.68
CA PRO A 79 -15.72 -3.31 13.09
C PRO A 79 -15.22 -2.09 13.92
N LYS A 80 -14.76 -2.32 15.16
CA LYS A 80 -14.25 -1.25 16.02
C LYS A 80 -12.78 -0.91 15.75
N ILE A 81 -12.06 -1.79 15.05
CA ILE A 81 -10.66 -1.54 14.70
C ILE A 81 -10.59 -0.39 13.71
N LYS A 82 -9.61 0.48 13.93
CA LYS A 82 -9.30 1.57 13.01
C LYS A 82 -8.29 1.10 11.97
N VAL A 83 -8.66 1.17 10.70
CA VAL A 83 -7.75 0.89 9.59
C VAL A 83 -7.42 2.20 8.89
N ILE A 84 -6.16 2.59 8.96
CA ILE A 84 -5.66 3.86 8.43
C ILE A 84 -4.79 3.56 7.20
N GLY A 85 -5.16 4.14 6.07
CA GLY A 85 -4.34 4.13 4.88
C GLY A 85 -3.20 5.14 4.99
N VAL A 86 -2.05 4.83 4.40
CA VAL A 86 -0.91 5.75 4.37
C VAL A 86 -0.39 5.85 2.95
N GLU A 87 -0.36 7.07 2.42
CA GLU A 87 0.20 7.39 1.10
C GLU A 87 1.41 8.32 1.22
N PRO A 88 2.39 8.25 0.30
CA PRO A 88 3.36 9.32 0.19
C PRO A 88 2.68 10.59 -0.34
N ALA A 89 3.05 11.75 0.19
CA ALA A 89 2.45 13.02 -0.22
C ALA A 89 2.62 13.29 -1.73
N GLY A 90 3.74 12.85 -2.30
CA GLY A 90 4.00 12.94 -3.74
C GLY A 90 3.20 11.98 -4.62
N ALA A 91 2.35 11.10 -4.05
CA ALA A 91 1.49 10.16 -4.78
C ALA A 91 0.16 9.90 -4.04
N ALA A 92 -0.47 10.92 -3.50
CA ALA A 92 -1.70 10.84 -2.69
C ALA A 92 -2.98 10.70 -3.54
N CYS A 93 -3.00 9.75 -4.48
CA CYS A 93 -4.05 9.63 -5.48
C CYS A 93 -5.31 8.94 -4.94
N MET A 94 -5.18 8.04 -3.98
CA MET A 94 -6.33 7.42 -3.31
C MET A 94 -7.03 8.43 -2.40
N LYS A 95 -6.29 9.26 -1.67
CA LYS A 95 -6.85 10.34 -0.85
C LYS A 95 -7.65 11.31 -1.70
N ALA A 96 -7.06 11.80 -2.79
CA ALA A 96 -7.77 12.67 -3.75
C ALA A 96 -9.03 12.00 -4.31
N SER A 97 -8.98 10.69 -4.57
CA SER A 97 -10.13 9.92 -5.05
C SER A 97 -11.23 9.81 -4.01
N LEU A 98 -10.89 9.57 -2.73
CA LEU A 98 -11.87 9.53 -1.64
C LEU A 98 -12.53 10.89 -1.42
N GLU A 99 -11.76 11.98 -1.44
CA GLU A 99 -12.28 13.35 -1.36
C GLU A 99 -13.22 13.70 -2.52
N ALA A 100 -12.91 13.21 -3.74
CA ALA A 100 -13.74 13.39 -4.92
C ALA A 100 -14.96 12.44 -4.98
N GLY A 101 -14.99 11.39 -4.14
CA GLY A 101 -16.01 10.34 -4.18
C GLY A 101 -15.97 9.43 -5.43
N LYS A 102 -14.89 9.49 -6.19
CA LYS A 102 -14.63 8.71 -7.41
C LYS A 102 -13.14 8.58 -7.67
N VAL A 103 -12.72 7.56 -8.40
CA VAL A 103 -11.32 7.41 -8.81
C VAL A 103 -10.88 8.62 -9.65
N VAL A 104 -9.81 9.26 -9.22
CA VAL A 104 -9.09 10.34 -9.94
C VAL A 104 -7.64 9.94 -10.10
N SER A 105 -7.06 10.27 -11.25
CA SER A 105 -5.63 10.12 -11.50
C SER A 105 -4.88 11.38 -11.06
N CYS A 106 -3.69 11.21 -10.50
CA CYS A 106 -2.78 12.32 -10.27
C CYS A 106 -2.09 12.72 -11.59
N ASP A 107 -1.92 14.01 -11.83
CA ASP A 107 -1.21 14.49 -13.02
C ASP A 107 0.27 14.13 -12.99
N HIS A 108 0.85 14.10 -11.80
CA HIS A 108 2.26 13.77 -11.56
C HIS A 108 2.41 12.99 -10.25
N VAL A 109 3.30 12.03 -10.27
CA VAL A 109 3.68 11.21 -9.11
C VAL A 109 5.19 11.30 -8.95
N SER A 110 5.65 11.67 -7.75
CA SER A 110 7.07 11.76 -7.41
C SER A 110 7.26 11.43 -5.94
N THR A 111 7.89 10.28 -5.65
CA THR A 111 8.22 9.83 -4.30
C THR A 111 9.32 8.79 -4.33
N ILE A 112 10.11 8.71 -3.27
CA ILE A 112 11.09 7.62 -3.06
C ILE A 112 10.40 6.31 -2.63
N ALA A 113 9.14 6.34 -2.23
CA ALA A 113 8.32 5.17 -1.91
C ALA A 113 7.73 4.56 -3.18
N ASP A 114 8.59 4.04 -4.06
CA ASP A 114 8.27 3.59 -5.42
C ASP A 114 7.20 2.50 -5.47
N GLY A 115 7.14 1.61 -4.48
CA GLY A 115 6.11 0.56 -4.37
C GLY A 115 4.69 1.10 -4.20
N THR A 116 4.53 2.36 -3.80
CA THR A 116 3.25 3.07 -3.66
C THR A 116 3.08 4.21 -4.67
N ALA A 117 4.03 4.40 -5.59
CA ALA A 117 3.99 5.43 -6.63
C ALA A 117 3.01 5.07 -7.76
N VAL A 118 1.72 5.05 -7.45
CA VAL A 118 0.65 4.70 -8.39
C VAL A 118 -0.12 5.95 -8.79
N GLN A 119 -0.22 6.18 -10.09
CA GLN A 119 -0.86 7.38 -10.63
C GLN A 119 -2.40 7.29 -10.61
N THR A 120 -2.94 6.09 -10.81
CA THR A 120 -4.38 5.86 -10.85
C THR A 120 -4.77 4.72 -9.92
N PRO A 121 -5.53 4.97 -8.85
CA PRO A 121 -6.07 3.92 -7.99
C PRO A 121 -6.96 2.92 -8.73
N GLY A 122 -7.07 1.70 -8.20
CA GLY A 122 -7.94 0.69 -8.77
C GLY A 122 -9.41 1.09 -8.73
N LYS A 123 -10.12 0.86 -9.83
CA LYS A 123 -11.55 1.21 -9.96
C LYS A 123 -12.47 0.18 -9.30
N ILE A 124 -12.09 -1.09 -9.43
CA ILE A 124 -12.88 -2.22 -8.91
C ILE A 124 -12.80 -2.27 -7.38
N ILE A 125 -11.60 -2.00 -6.84
CA ILE A 125 -11.36 -2.07 -5.39
C ILE A 125 -11.71 -0.77 -4.65
N PHE A 126 -11.85 0.35 -5.35
CA PHE A 126 -12.12 1.66 -4.74
C PHE A 126 -13.34 1.68 -3.80
N PRO A 127 -14.51 1.08 -4.14
CA PRO A 127 -15.65 1.06 -3.24
C PRO A 127 -15.36 0.40 -1.89
N TYR A 128 -14.52 -0.64 -1.87
CA TYR A 128 -14.13 -1.32 -0.63
C TYR A 128 -13.20 -0.46 0.23
N VAL A 129 -12.28 0.27 -0.41
CA VAL A 129 -11.43 1.24 0.29
C VAL A 129 -12.29 2.34 0.91
N GLN A 130 -13.24 2.88 0.14
CA GLN A 130 -14.16 3.93 0.59
C GLN A 130 -15.03 3.48 1.78
N GLU A 131 -15.45 2.21 1.80
CA GLU A 131 -16.30 1.65 2.85
C GLU A 131 -15.51 1.31 4.12
N ASN A 132 -14.30 0.77 3.99
CA ASN A 132 -13.61 0.08 5.08
C ASN A 132 -12.45 0.84 5.70
N LEU A 133 -11.90 1.88 5.03
CA LEU A 133 -10.90 2.73 5.66
C LEU A 133 -11.55 3.78 6.57
N ASP A 134 -10.95 3.98 7.73
CA ASP A 134 -11.38 5.03 8.66
C ASP A 134 -10.76 6.39 8.31
N ASP A 135 -9.55 6.41 7.75
CA ASP A 135 -8.84 7.63 7.37
C ASP A 135 -7.68 7.33 6.42
N ILE A 136 -7.14 8.35 5.76
CA ILE A 136 -5.88 8.32 5.01
C ILE A 136 -4.95 9.45 5.45
N ILE A 137 -3.72 9.07 5.81
CA ILE A 137 -2.62 9.97 6.18
C ILE A 137 -1.64 10.05 5.01
N THR A 138 -1.14 11.24 4.73
CA THR A 138 -0.02 11.44 3.80
C THR A 138 1.27 11.69 4.58
N VAL A 139 2.38 11.14 4.08
CA VAL A 139 3.73 11.25 4.66
C VAL A 139 4.66 11.83 3.62
N GLU A 140 5.47 12.82 4.01
CA GLU A 140 6.49 13.41 3.13
C GLU A 140 7.71 12.48 3.01
N ASP A 141 8.40 12.50 1.87
CA ASP A 141 9.57 11.67 1.63
C ASP A 141 10.70 11.94 2.65
N GLU A 142 10.84 13.20 3.08
CA GLU A 142 11.81 13.61 4.10
C GLU A 142 11.57 12.96 5.46
N GLU A 143 10.36 12.50 5.76
CA GLU A 143 10.03 11.80 7.01
C GLU A 143 10.47 10.33 6.98
N LEU A 144 10.63 9.74 5.77
CA LEU A 144 11.04 8.36 5.61
C LEU A 144 12.51 8.15 5.97
N ILE A 145 13.38 9.13 5.68
CA ILE A 145 14.83 9.03 5.93
C ILE A 145 15.14 8.83 7.43
N PRO A 146 14.68 9.68 8.36
CA PRO A 146 14.92 9.44 9.77
C PRO A 146 14.24 8.19 10.29
N CYS A 147 13.08 7.79 9.73
CA CYS A 147 12.40 6.56 10.06
C CYS A 147 13.23 5.33 9.68
N PHE A 148 13.82 5.33 8.49
CA PHE A 148 14.74 4.28 8.03
C PHE A 148 15.94 4.13 8.96
N LEU A 149 16.60 5.26 9.30
CA LEU A 149 17.77 5.25 10.18
C LEU A 149 17.43 4.73 11.57
N ASP A 150 16.28 5.14 12.13
CA ASP A 150 15.81 4.66 13.43
C ASP A 150 15.59 3.14 13.44
N LEU A 151 14.91 2.61 12.42
CA LEU A 151 14.71 1.17 12.27
C LEU A 151 16.04 0.41 12.17
N LEU A 152 16.95 0.90 11.34
CA LEU A 152 18.24 0.26 11.13
C LEU A 152 19.13 0.31 12.38
N GLU A 153 19.27 1.49 13.00
CA GLU A 153 20.17 1.71 14.11
C GLU A 153 19.65 1.16 15.43
N ASN A 154 18.37 1.36 15.73
CA ASN A 154 17.81 1.02 17.04
C ASN A 154 17.08 -0.33 17.05
N HIS A 155 16.41 -0.70 15.95
CA HIS A 155 15.62 -1.92 15.87
C HIS A 155 16.27 -3.04 15.06
N LYS A 156 17.39 -2.77 14.35
CA LYS A 156 18.10 -3.74 13.49
C LYS A 156 17.19 -4.35 12.43
N MET A 157 16.23 -3.56 11.95
CA MET A 157 15.29 -3.93 10.92
C MET A 157 15.55 -3.10 9.67
N LEU A 158 15.42 -3.75 8.51
CA LEU A 158 15.47 -3.10 7.21
C LEU A 158 14.09 -3.23 6.58
N ALA A 159 13.54 -2.10 6.14
CA ALA A 159 12.27 -2.05 5.40
C ALA A 159 12.44 -1.26 4.12
N GLU A 160 11.70 -1.63 3.07
CA GLU A 160 11.64 -0.84 1.85
C GLU A 160 10.94 0.51 2.10
N ASN A 161 11.17 1.49 1.23
CA ASN A 161 10.68 2.85 1.41
C ASN A 161 9.14 2.93 1.56
N SER A 162 8.40 2.15 0.77
CA SER A 162 6.93 2.09 0.90
C SER A 162 6.49 1.46 2.23
N GLY A 163 7.28 0.54 2.77
CA GLY A 163 7.03 -0.05 4.09
C GLY A 163 7.29 0.91 5.24
N LEU A 164 8.13 1.93 5.06
CA LEU A 164 8.41 2.97 6.07
C LEU A 164 7.24 3.94 6.26
N LEU A 165 6.38 4.11 5.25
CA LEU A 165 5.24 5.03 5.29
C LEU A 165 4.39 4.84 6.54
N THR A 166 4.02 3.60 6.85
CA THR A 166 3.15 3.29 7.99
C THR A 166 3.82 3.53 9.34
N ILE A 167 5.13 3.40 9.40
CA ILE A 167 5.91 3.69 10.62
C ILE A 167 6.06 5.20 10.80
N ALA A 168 6.41 5.91 9.73
CA ALA A 168 6.52 7.37 9.75
C ALA A 168 5.18 8.04 10.09
N ALA A 169 4.06 7.49 9.61
CA ALA A 169 2.70 7.97 9.90
C ALA A 169 2.34 7.96 11.40
N LEU A 170 3.02 7.18 12.24
CA LEU A 170 2.78 7.17 13.68
C LEU A 170 2.96 8.54 14.34
N LYS A 171 3.78 9.41 13.76
CA LYS A 171 3.98 10.79 14.23
C LYS A 171 2.74 11.68 14.04
N HIS A 172 1.86 11.30 13.12
CA HIS A 172 0.64 12.04 12.77
C HIS A 172 -0.59 11.55 13.55
N LEU A 173 -0.44 10.53 14.41
CA LEU A 173 -1.52 9.89 15.14
C LEU A 173 -1.36 10.02 16.65
N ASP A 174 -2.45 10.34 17.35
CA ASP A 174 -2.51 10.21 18.82
C ASP A 174 -2.93 8.77 19.17
N VAL A 175 -1.96 7.90 19.22
CA VAL A 175 -2.14 6.46 19.52
C VAL A 175 -1.57 6.07 20.89
N LYS A 176 -1.47 7.03 21.81
CA LYS A 176 -0.99 6.77 23.16
C LYS A 176 -1.84 5.69 23.85
N ASN A 177 -1.17 4.68 24.42
CA ASN A 177 -1.81 3.53 25.05
C ASN A 177 -2.67 2.65 24.11
N LYS A 178 -2.44 2.72 22.79
CA LYS A 178 -3.09 1.91 21.78
C LYS A 178 -2.15 0.83 21.27
N LYS A 179 -2.74 -0.29 20.85
CA LYS A 179 -2.04 -1.36 20.13
C LYS A 179 -2.15 -1.07 18.65
N VAL A 180 -1.02 -0.75 18.05
CA VAL A 180 -0.93 -0.38 16.63
C VAL A 180 -0.11 -1.41 15.89
N VAL A 181 -0.61 -1.86 14.76
CA VAL A 181 0.12 -2.68 13.81
C VAL A 181 0.42 -1.85 12.58
N SER A 182 1.69 -1.78 12.24
CA SER A 182 2.19 -1.15 11.03
C SER A 182 2.48 -2.25 10.00
N VAL A 183 1.70 -2.29 8.92
CA VAL A 183 1.96 -3.23 7.82
C VAL A 183 3.15 -2.70 7.03
N SER A 184 4.24 -3.44 7.05
CA SER A 184 5.50 -3.09 6.41
C SER A 184 6.15 -4.31 5.78
N TYR A 185 6.98 -4.08 4.77
CA TYR A 185 7.74 -5.13 4.12
C TYR A 185 9.22 -4.99 4.47
N THR A 186 9.77 -6.03 5.08
CA THR A 186 11.21 -6.15 5.37
C THR A 186 11.97 -6.81 4.22
N HIS A 187 11.26 -7.25 3.16
CA HIS A 187 11.86 -7.79 1.95
C HIS A 187 12.15 -6.66 0.97
N LEU A 188 13.41 -6.47 0.68
CA LEU A 188 13.83 -5.61 -0.43
C LEU A 188 13.52 -6.30 -1.76
N ARG A 189 13.11 -5.55 -2.75
CA ARG A 189 12.91 -6.08 -4.10
C ARG A 189 14.23 -6.48 -4.73
N ALA A 190 14.20 -7.44 -5.66
CA ALA A 190 15.42 -7.94 -6.30
C ALA A 190 16.23 -6.84 -7.01
N HIS A 191 15.57 -5.82 -7.57
CA HIS A 191 16.27 -4.70 -8.24
C HIS A 191 16.90 -3.71 -7.25
N GLU A 192 16.38 -3.56 -6.04
CA GLU A 192 16.98 -2.72 -5.00
C GLU A 192 18.30 -3.30 -4.51
N THR A 193 18.46 -4.63 -4.54
CA THR A 193 19.72 -5.29 -4.16
C THR A 193 20.78 -5.28 -5.26
N SER A 194 20.42 -4.99 -6.50
CA SER A 194 21.33 -5.00 -7.65
C SER A 194 21.81 -3.61 -8.10
N GLN A 195 21.10 -2.55 -7.70
CA GLN A 195 21.43 -1.17 -8.09
C GLN A 195 22.18 -0.40 -6.99
N ASP A 196 22.09 -0.83 -5.74
CA ASP A 196 22.70 -0.16 -4.59
C ASP A 196 24.02 -0.80 -4.12
N LEU A 197 24.55 -1.77 -4.88
CA LEU A 197 25.86 -2.40 -4.71
C LEU A 197 26.82 -2.01 -5.85
#